data_5235e68762f10e7a4bdf4c288374a52b
#
_entry.id   5235e68762f10e7a4bdf4c288374a52b
#
_cell.length_a   1.000
_cell.length_b   1.000
_cell.length_c   1.000
_cell.angle_alpha   90.00
_cell.angle_beta   90.00
_cell.angle_gamma   90.00
#
_symmetry.space_group_name_H-M   'P 1'
#
loop_
_entity.id
_entity.type
_entity.pdbx_description
1 polymer ?
#
loop_
_entity_poly.entity_id
_entity_poly.type
_entity_poly.pdbx_seq_one_letter_code
_entity_poly.pdbx_strand_id
1 'polypeptide(L)'
;MGSIWELDYYSRPILDENKKKIWEVLICQTPSDINTKTDTLFRFAKYCSSTTVNSVWLQTAVQEAITQAGEAPVKIRFFRRQMNNMIMKACEDINI
;
A
#
# COMPACT_ATOMS: atom_id res chain seq x y z
N MET A 1 2.59 -20.93 0.98
CA MET A 1 1.32 -20.30 0.63
C MET A 1 1.47 -18.80 0.61
N GLY A 2 0.89 -18.14 -0.39
CA GLY A 2 0.96 -16.71 -0.52
C GLY A 2 0.01 -15.99 0.43
N SER A 3 0.34 -14.76 0.77
CA SER A 3 -0.50 -13.91 1.61
C SER A 3 -1.34 -12.96 0.74
N ILE A 4 -2.41 -12.47 1.33
CA ILE A 4 -3.26 -11.44 0.72
C ILE A 4 -3.02 -10.15 1.49
N TRP A 5 -2.78 -9.07 0.78
CA TRP A 5 -2.58 -7.76 1.39
C TRP A 5 -3.76 -6.85 1.09
N GLU A 6 -4.07 -5.97 2.03
CA GLU A 6 -5.00 -4.86 1.84
C GLU A 6 -4.18 -3.59 1.71
N LEU A 7 -4.48 -2.80 0.68
CA LEU A 7 -3.77 -1.57 0.39
C LEU A 7 -4.74 -0.39 0.39
N ASP A 8 -4.37 0.68 1.07
CA ASP A 8 -5.06 1.96 0.98
C ASP A 8 -4.05 3.06 0.67
N TYR A 9 -4.48 4.03 -0.10
CA TYR A 9 -3.64 5.17 -0.49
C TYR A 9 -4.52 6.42 -0.42
N TYR A 10 -4.25 7.28 0.55
CA TYR A 10 -5.15 8.37 0.89
C TYR A 10 -4.39 9.59 1.40
N SER A 11 -5.06 10.75 1.38
CA SER A 11 -4.49 11.97 1.92
C SER A 11 -4.79 12.06 3.41
N ARG A 12 -3.78 12.50 4.18
CA ARG A 12 -3.93 12.73 5.61
C ARG A 12 -4.34 14.19 5.84
N PRO A 13 -5.06 14.49 6.93
CA PRO A 13 -5.39 15.87 7.30
C PRO A 13 -4.20 16.57 7.95
N ILE A 14 -3.01 16.38 7.41
CA ILE A 14 -1.76 16.97 7.89
C ILE A 14 -1.13 17.67 6.69
N LEU A 15 -0.61 18.88 6.89
CA LEU A 15 0.03 19.65 5.83
C LEU A 15 1.54 19.58 5.97
N ASP A 16 2.22 19.52 4.81
CA ASP A 16 3.67 19.62 4.77
C ASP A 16 4.14 21.09 4.85
N GLU A 17 5.45 21.33 4.71
CA GLU A 17 6.05 22.66 4.76
C GLU A 17 5.44 23.63 3.73
N ASN A 18 4.94 23.09 2.62
CA ASN A 18 4.36 23.87 1.53
C ASN A 18 2.83 23.99 1.64
N LYS A 19 2.26 23.61 2.79
CA LYS A 19 0.82 23.64 3.07
C LYS A 19 0.02 22.73 2.13
N LYS A 20 0.64 21.67 1.65
CA LYS A 20 -0.03 20.64 0.84
C LYS A 20 -0.26 19.39 1.67
N LYS A 21 -1.35 18.67 1.39
CA LYS A 21 -1.68 17.46 2.12
C LYS A 21 -0.61 16.38 1.92
N ILE A 22 -0.30 15.70 3.01
CA ILE A 22 0.58 14.53 2.98
C ILE A 22 -0.27 13.31 2.64
N TRP A 23 0.23 12.48 1.73
CA TRP A 23 -0.41 11.23 1.35
C TRP A 23 0.29 10.06 2.01
N GLU A 24 -0.49 9.03 2.31
CA GLU A 24 0.02 7.81 2.94
C GLU A 24 -0.45 6.58 2.17
N VAL A 25 0.47 5.67 1.85
CA VAL A 25 0.13 4.32 1.46
C VAL A 25 0.22 3.43 2.70
N LEU A 26 -0.84 2.66 2.95
CA LEU A 26 -0.90 1.74 4.07
C LEU A 26 -1.16 0.35 3.52
N ILE A 27 -0.28 -0.59 3.84
CA ILE A 27 -0.39 -1.97 3.40
C ILE A 27 -0.43 -2.86 4.64
N CYS A 28 -1.46 -3.71 4.72
CA CYS A 28 -1.63 -4.64 5.82
C CYS A 28 -1.86 -6.04 5.29
N GLN A 29 -1.23 -7.02 5.91
CA GLN A 29 -1.51 -8.42 5.59
C GLN A 29 -2.89 -8.79 6.13
N THR A 30 -3.69 -9.45 5.28
CA THR A 30 -5.01 -9.94 5.68
C THR A 30 -4.84 -11.22 6.50
N PRO A 31 -5.53 -11.36 7.65
CA PRO A 31 -5.49 -12.62 8.43
C PRO A 31 -5.99 -13.79 7.59
N SER A 32 -5.29 -14.92 7.65
CA SER A 32 -5.68 -16.13 6.93
C SER A 32 -6.79 -16.91 7.63
N ASP A 33 -6.94 -16.70 8.95
CA ASP A 33 -8.05 -17.25 9.71
C ASP A 33 -8.32 -16.38 10.95
N ILE A 34 -9.43 -16.64 11.64
CA ILE A 34 -9.86 -15.84 12.78
C ILE A 34 -8.96 -15.99 14.01
N ASN A 35 -8.14 -17.02 14.05
CA ASN A 35 -7.23 -17.28 15.16
C ASN A 35 -5.86 -16.64 14.97
N THR A 36 -5.60 -16.03 13.83
CA THR A 36 -4.34 -15.37 13.55
C THR A 36 -4.20 -14.12 14.43
N LYS A 37 -3.09 -14.02 15.14
CA LYS A 37 -2.81 -12.86 15.98
C LYS A 37 -2.49 -11.67 15.10
N THR A 38 -3.13 -10.53 15.35
CA THR A 38 -2.94 -9.32 14.53
C THR A 38 -1.55 -8.71 14.68
N ASP A 39 -0.89 -8.92 15.81
CA ASP A 39 0.45 -8.39 16.05
C ASP A 39 1.54 -9.13 15.27
N THR A 40 1.23 -10.31 14.71
CA THR A 40 2.17 -11.07 13.87
C THR A 40 2.00 -10.77 12.38
N LEU A 41 0.98 -9.98 12.01
CA LEU A 41 0.71 -9.64 10.63
C LEU A 41 1.64 -8.54 10.13
N PHE A 42 2.07 -8.66 8.87
CA PHE A 42 2.90 -7.66 8.24
C PHE A 42 2.13 -6.35 8.06
N ARG A 43 2.79 -5.24 8.36
CA ARG A 43 2.27 -3.89 8.14
C ARG A 43 3.35 -3.00 7.56
N PHE A 44 2.94 -2.12 6.66
CA PHE A 44 3.85 -1.18 6.01
C PHE A 44 3.12 0.14 5.80
N ALA A 45 3.80 1.24 6.07
CA ALA A 45 3.27 2.57 5.82
C ALA A 45 4.38 3.46 5.27
N LYS A 46 4.06 4.29 4.28
CA LYS A 46 5.00 5.23 3.70
C LYS A 46 4.27 6.50 3.30
N TYR A 47 4.93 7.63 3.48
CA TYR A 47 4.34 8.94 3.21
C TYR A 47 4.96 9.57 1.98
N CYS A 48 4.19 10.40 1.27
CA CYS A 48 4.70 11.22 0.19
C CYS A 48 3.96 12.54 0.12
N SER A 49 4.54 13.51 -0.61
CA SER A 49 3.87 14.78 -0.86
C SER A 49 2.79 14.61 -1.94
N SER A 50 1.85 15.56 -1.99
CA SER A 50 0.79 15.54 -3.01
C SER A 50 1.33 15.60 -4.43
N THR A 51 2.55 16.12 -4.62
CA THR A 51 3.17 16.21 -5.94
C THR A 51 3.78 14.88 -6.42
N THR A 52 3.89 13.90 -5.52
CA THR A 52 4.51 12.60 -5.81
C THR A 52 3.46 11.49 -5.96
N VAL A 53 2.17 11.83 -5.89
CA VAL A 53 1.09 10.84 -5.99
C VAL A 53 0.96 10.37 -7.43
N ASN A 54 1.52 9.20 -7.73
CA ASN A 54 1.47 8.58 -9.06
C ASN A 54 1.72 7.08 -8.95
N SER A 55 1.46 6.35 -10.05
CA SER A 55 1.60 4.90 -10.07
C SER A 55 3.05 4.44 -9.92
N VAL A 56 4.00 5.21 -10.39
CA VAL A 56 5.43 4.87 -10.30
C VAL A 56 5.89 4.91 -8.84
N TRP A 57 5.49 5.94 -8.10
CA TRP A 57 5.82 6.02 -6.68
C TRP A 57 5.14 4.88 -5.89
N LEU A 58 3.88 4.60 -6.22
CA LEU A 58 3.13 3.53 -5.55
C LEU A 58 3.76 2.16 -5.84
N GLN A 59 4.19 1.93 -7.07
CA GLN A 59 4.91 0.71 -7.45
C GLN A 59 6.18 0.55 -6.61
N THR A 60 6.96 1.61 -6.45
CA THR A 60 8.17 1.60 -5.64
C THR A 60 7.85 1.27 -4.18
N ALA A 61 6.78 1.87 -3.64
CA ALA A 61 6.36 1.61 -2.26
C ALA A 61 5.95 0.15 -2.06
N VAL A 62 5.20 -0.43 -3.00
CA VAL A 62 4.80 -1.84 -2.94
C VAL A 62 6.02 -2.76 -3.02
N GLN A 63 6.98 -2.45 -3.89
CA GLN A 63 8.21 -3.22 -3.99
C GLN A 63 9.04 -3.17 -2.71
N GLU A 64 9.08 -2.01 -2.07
CA GLU A 64 9.74 -1.84 -0.78
C GLU A 64 9.05 -2.68 0.29
N ALA A 65 7.71 -2.71 0.29
CA ALA A 65 6.95 -3.55 1.21
C ALA A 65 7.25 -5.03 0.99
N ILE A 66 7.35 -5.47 -0.26
CA ILE A 66 7.70 -6.86 -0.60
C ILE A 66 9.08 -7.21 -0.05
N THR A 67 10.04 -6.32 -0.19
CA THR A 67 11.39 -6.52 0.33
C THR A 67 11.38 -6.66 1.86
N GLN A 68 10.62 -5.82 2.55
CA GLN A 68 10.52 -5.89 4.01
C GLN A 68 9.80 -7.14 4.49
N ALA A 69 8.76 -7.56 3.77
CA ALA A 69 8.01 -8.77 4.12
C ALA A 69 8.77 -10.07 3.81
N GLY A 70 9.71 -10.02 2.87
CA GLY A 70 10.47 -11.19 2.43
C GLY A 70 9.78 -12.02 1.37
N GLU A 71 8.55 -11.66 0.98
CA GLU A 71 7.81 -12.35 -0.08
C GLU A 71 6.75 -11.43 -0.68
N ALA A 72 6.38 -11.69 -1.93
CA ALA A 72 5.31 -10.96 -2.59
C ALA A 72 3.95 -11.56 -2.22
N PRO A 73 2.89 -10.72 -2.13
CA PRO A 73 1.55 -11.25 -1.91
C PRO A 73 1.03 -11.93 -3.18
N VAL A 74 0.11 -12.87 -3.03
CA VAL A 74 -0.55 -13.47 -4.19
C VAL A 74 -1.66 -12.56 -4.72
N LYS A 75 -2.14 -11.63 -3.87
CA LYS A 75 -3.23 -10.73 -4.22
C LYS A 75 -3.16 -9.48 -3.36
N ILE A 76 -3.52 -8.35 -3.95
CA ILE A 76 -3.69 -7.09 -3.23
C ILE A 76 -5.14 -6.66 -3.39
N ARG A 77 -5.80 -6.36 -2.27
CA ARG A 77 -7.18 -5.87 -2.21
C ARG A 77 -7.15 -4.38 -1.90
N PHE A 78 -7.99 -3.62 -2.59
CA PHE A 78 -8.13 -2.19 -2.35
C PHE A 78 -9.59 -1.79 -2.54
N PHE A 79 -10.01 -0.75 -1.84
CA PHE A 79 -11.42 -0.38 -1.77
C PHE A 79 -11.71 1.07 -2.18
N ARG A 80 -10.68 1.89 -2.34
CA ARG A 80 -10.84 3.31 -2.65
C ARG A 80 -10.94 3.51 -4.16
N ARG A 81 -12.15 3.76 -4.65
CA ARG A 81 -12.44 3.85 -6.09
C ARG A 81 -11.62 4.90 -6.82
N GLN A 82 -11.44 6.06 -6.21
CA GLN A 82 -10.73 7.17 -6.85
C GLN A 82 -9.25 6.86 -7.10
N MET A 83 -8.70 5.86 -6.43
CA MET A 83 -7.31 5.43 -6.61
C MET A 83 -7.20 4.14 -7.42
N ASN A 84 -8.33 3.63 -7.92
CA ASN A 84 -8.40 2.32 -8.57
C ASN A 84 -7.42 2.18 -9.73
N ASN A 85 -7.44 3.11 -10.68
CA ASN A 85 -6.58 3.02 -11.87
C ASN A 85 -5.11 3.08 -11.52
N MET A 86 -4.74 3.93 -10.57
CA MET A 86 -3.35 4.09 -10.14
C MET A 86 -2.85 2.80 -9.46
N ILE A 87 -3.65 2.23 -8.57
CA ILE A 87 -3.29 1.01 -7.84
C ILE A 87 -3.17 -0.17 -8.81
N MET A 88 -4.12 -0.30 -9.73
CA MET A 88 -4.09 -1.38 -10.71
C MET A 88 -2.85 -1.29 -11.60
N LYS A 89 -2.52 -0.09 -12.07
CA LYS A 89 -1.33 0.09 -12.91
C LYS A 89 -0.04 -0.25 -12.14
N ALA A 90 0.07 0.18 -10.90
CA ALA A 90 1.23 -0.11 -10.07
C ALA A 90 1.39 -1.63 -9.87
N CYS A 91 0.30 -2.33 -9.61
CA CYS A 91 0.32 -3.77 -9.40
C CYS A 91 0.64 -4.53 -10.70
N GLU A 92 0.09 -4.10 -11.84
CA GLU A 92 0.41 -4.71 -13.14
C GLU A 92 1.90 -4.60 -13.46
N ASP A 93 2.50 -3.45 -13.19
CA ASP A 93 3.91 -3.21 -13.51
C ASP A 93 4.86 -4.11 -12.70
N ILE A 94 4.38 -4.68 -11.60
CA ILE A 94 5.17 -5.62 -10.78
C ILE A 94 4.56 -7.03 -10.75
N ASN A 95 3.64 -7.32 -11.63
CA ASN A 95 3.04 -8.66 -11.84
C ASN A 95 2.26 -9.20 -10.64
N ILE A 96 1.46 -8.36 -9.99
CA ILE A 96 0.58 -8.81 -8.91
C ILE A 96 -0.89 -8.78 -9.36
#